data_39c5809debe5a99e6d5fc8e4d76bd1fa
#
_entry.id   39c5809debe5a99e6d5fc8e4d76bd1fa
#
_cell.length_a   1.000
_cell.length_b   1.000
_cell.length_c   1.000
_cell.angle_alpha   90.00
_cell.angle_beta   90.00
_cell.angle_gamma   90.00
#
_symmetry.space_group_name_H-M   'P 1'
#
loop_
_entity.id
_entity.type
_entity.pdbx_description
1 polymer ?
#
loop_
_entity_poly.entity_id
_entity_poly.type
_entity_poly.pdbx_seq_one_letter_code
_entity_poly.pdbx_strand_id
1 'polypeptide(L)'
;MEKSIKLVAFDMDGTVLDSKLRLPKGLFEMIESHPNVKFVVASGRQYYSLLNIFNPIKDKLIFISENGGIIMEKDKVIHIMPVPDAKALEVLDLVSEDKGIYPVLGCEKTSYICLLYTSPSPRDRSVS
;
A
#
# COMPACT_ATOMS: atom_id res chain seq x y z
N MET A 1 -24.95 24.05 15.40
CA MET A 1 -24.49 23.56 14.07
C MET A 1 -24.09 22.09 14.20
N GLU A 2 -24.79 21.24 13.52
CA GLU A 2 -24.36 19.84 13.37
C GLU A 2 -23.10 19.80 12.52
N LYS A 3 -22.04 19.24 13.10
CA LYS A 3 -20.82 18.96 12.33
C LYS A 3 -21.03 17.69 11.54
N SER A 4 -21.19 17.78 10.23
CA SER A 4 -21.28 16.61 9.38
C SER A 4 -19.89 16.00 9.11
N ILE A 5 -19.78 14.68 9.18
CA ILE A 5 -18.56 13.96 8.81
C ILE A 5 -18.38 14.08 7.30
N LYS A 6 -17.20 14.55 6.87
CA LYS A 6 -16.84 14.73 5.46
C LYS A 6 -15.88 13.65 4.97
N LEU A 7 -15.07 13.11 5.86
CA LEU A 7 -14.06 12.13 5.54
C LEU A 7 -13.91 11.12 6.67
N VAL A 8 -13.78 9.86 6.31
CA VAL A 8 -13.47 8.77 7.23
C VAL A 8 -12.24 8.05 6.71
N ALA A 9 -11.16 8.07 7.48
CA ALA A 9 -9.96 7.29 7.18
C ALA A 9 -9.87 6.11 8.16
N PHE A 10 -9.52 4.94 7.66
CA PHE A 10 -9.35 3.75 8.48
C PHE A 10 -8.12 2.95 8.08
N ASP A 11 -7.49 2.35 9.08
CA ASP A 11 -6.38 1.41 8.93
C ASP A 11 -6.91 0.00 8.66
N MET A 12 -6.10 -0.82 8.03
CA MET A 12 -6.47 -2.18 7.63
C MET A 12 -6.13 -3.22 8.68
N ASP A 13 -4.85 -3.50 8.84
CA ASP A 13 -4.38 -4.59 9.69
C ASP A 13 -4.54 -4.24 11.17
N GLY A 14 -5.25 -5.09 11.91
CA GLY A 14 -5.53 -4.86 13.34
C GLY A 14 -6.61 -3.82 13.63
N THR A 15 -7.26 -3.25 12.62
CA THR A 15 -8.33 -2.25 12.78
C THR A 15 -9.60 -2.70 12.04
N VAL A 16 -9.62 -2.65 10.72
CA VAL A 16 -10.77 -3.05 9.91
C VAL A 16 -10.77 -4.55 9.65
N LEU A 17 -9.60 -5.15 9.43
CA LEU A 17 -9.48 -6.58 9.26
C LEU A 17 -9.53 -7.31 10.61
N ASP A 18 -10.29 -8.40 10.66
CA ASP A 18 -10.33 -9.30 11.81
C ASP A 18 -9.03 -10.16 11.88
N SER A 19 -8.94 -10.99 12.92
CA SER A 19 -7.78 -11.90 13.12
C SER A 19 -7.58 -12.93 11.99
N LYS A 20 -8.61 -13.13 11.16
CA LYS A 20 -8.57 -14.00 9.99
C LYS A 20 -8.42 -13.21 8.68
N LEU A 21 -8.04 -11.95 8.76
CA LEU A 21 -7.84 -11.03 7.64
C LEU A 21 -9.11 -10.83 6.78
N ARG A 22 -10.28 -10.83 7.41
CA ARG A 22 -11.56 -10.62 6.75
C ARG A 22 -12.12 -9.24 7.06
N LEU A 23 -12.77 -8.65 6.05
CA LEU A 23 -13.50 -7.39 6.20
C LEU A 23 -14.80 -7.60 6.98
N PRO A 24 -15.29 -6.58 7.71
CA PRO A 24 -16.59 -6.63 8.34
C PRO A 24 -17.71 -6.81 7.30
N LYS A 25 -18.70 -7.61 7.65
CA LYS A 25 -19.94 -7.67 6.87
C LYS A 25 -20.58 -6.29 6.77
N GLY A 26 -21.05 -5.92 5.59
CA GLY A 26 -21.75 -4.66 5.38
C GLY A 26 -20.85 -3.43 5.21
N LEU A 27 -19.53 -3.59 5.22
CA LEU A 27 -18.61 -2.45 5.04
C LEU A 27 -18.82 -1.78 3.67
N PHE A 28 -18.92 -2.56 2.60
CA PHE A 28 -19.09 -2.02 1.26
C PHE A 28 -20.43 -1.30 1.10
N GLU A 29 -21.49 -1.89 1.57
CA GLU A 29 -22.83 -1.29 1.55
C GLU A 29 -22.86 0.00 2.38
N MET A 30 -22.21 0.01 3.52
CA MET A 30 -22.09 1.21 4.36
C MET A 30 -21.38 2.33 3.62
N ILE A 31 -20.26 2.04 2.97
CA ILE A 31 -19.52 3.03 2.16
C ILE A 31 -20.37 3.54 1.00
N GLU A 32 -21.03 2.66 0.29
CA GLU A 32 -21.88 3.01 -0.86
C GLU A 32 -23.10 3.85 -0.45
N SER A 33 -23.63 3.64 0.75
CA SER A 33 -24.79 4.39 1.26
C SER A 33 -24.46 5.81 1.71
N HIS A 34 -23.18 6.18 1.74
CA HIS A 34 -22.73 7.52 2.16
C HIS A 34 -21.94 8.23 1.06
N PRO A 35 -22.57 8.55 -0.08
CA PRO A 35 -21.85 9.11 -1.24
C PRO A 35 -21.24 10.48 -0.99
N ASN A 36 -21.70 11.20 0.04
CA ASN A 36 -21.18 12.53 0.41
C ASN A 36 -19.99 12.47 1.38
N VAL A 37 -19.58 11.28 1.79
CA VAL A 37 -18.45 11.07 2.68
C VAL A 37 -17.29 10.49 1.86
N LYS A 38 -16.10 11.05 2.01
CA LYS A 38 -14.88 10.48 1.44
C LYS A 38 -14.36 9.39 2.36
N PHE A 39 -14.18 8.20 1.83
CA PHE A 39 -13.57 7.09 2.57
C PHE A 39 -12.14 6.87 2.11
N VAL A 40 -11.23 6.75 3.07
CA VAL A 40 -9.80 6.62 2.84
C VAL A 40 -9.30 5.36 3.52
N VAL A 41 -8.68 4.49 2.75
CA VAL A 41 -7.97 3.30 3.25
C VAL A 41 -6.50 3.68 3.43
N ALA A 42 -6.00 3.62 4.67
CA ALA A 42 -4.61 3.91 4.98
C ALA A 42 -3.89 2.64 5.43
N SER A 43 -2.81 2.27 4.77
CA SER A 43 -2.12 1.01 5.04
C SER A 43 -0.65 1.05 4.61
N GLY A 44 0.17 0.21 5.25
CA GLY A 44 1.52 -0.09 4.77
C GLY A 44 1.55 -1.02 3.54
N ARG A 45 0.41 -1.61 3.19
CA ARG A 45 0.30 -2.49 2.02
C ARG A 45 0.48 -1.73 0.72
N GLN A 46 0.90 -2.44 -0.32
CA GLN A 46 0.95 -1.91 -1.67
C GLN A 46 -0.44 -1.61 -2.21
N TYR A 47 -0.52 -0.62 -3.10
CA TYR A 47 -1.77 -0.22 -3.75
C TYR A 47 -2.52 -1.38 -4.37
N TYR A 48 -1.84 -2.22 -5.16
CA TYR A 48 -2.51 -3.36 -5.82
C TYR A 48 -3.04 -4.41 -4.86
N SER A 49 -2.40 -4.58 -3.71
CA SER A 49 -2.92 -5.46 -2.66
C SER A 49 -4.22 -4.92 -2.08
N LEU A 50 -4.30 -3.62 -1.83
CA LEU A 50 -5.51 -2.95 -1.37
C LEU A 50 -6.61 -2.98 -2.44
N LEU A 51 -6.24 -2.74 -3.69
CA LEU A 51 -7.15 -2.74 -4.82
C LEU A 51 -7.85 -4.10 -4.99
N ASN A 52 -7.13 -5.20 -4.81
CA ASN A 52 -7.70 -6.54 -4.87
C ASN A 52 -8.77 -6.76 -3.79
N ILE A 53 -8.55 -6.24 -2.59
CA ILE A 53 -9.49 -6.37 -1.47
C ILE A 53 -10.75 -5.54 -1.73
N PHE A 54 -10.59 -4.31 -2.24
CA PHE A 54 -11.67 -3.34 -2.41
C PHE A 54 -12.15 -3.21 -3.85
N ASN A 55 -11.79 -4.12 -4.73
CA ASN A 55 -12.09 -4.03 -6.15
C ASN A 55 -13.56 -3.66 -6.49
N PRO A 56 -14.58 -4.22 -5.81
CA PRO A 56 -15.97 -3.89 -6.12
C PRO A 56 -16.35 -2.42 -5.89
N ILE A 57 -15.65 -1.73 -4.99
CA ILE A 57 -15.95 -0.33 -4.62
C ILE A 57 -14.72 0.59 -4.75
N LYS A 58 -13.71 0.18 -5.50
CA LYS A 58 -12.43 0.89 -5.62
C LYS A 58 -12.57 2.35 -6.00
N ASP A 59 -13.54 2.69 -6.86
CA ASP A 59 -13.75 4.05 -7.35
C ASP A 59 -14.40 4.98 -6.31
N LYS A 60 -14.83 4.43 -5.19
CA LYS A 60 -15.41 5.17 -4.05
C LYS A 60 -14.43 5.43 -2.93
N LEU A 61 -13.18 4.98 -3.11
CA LEU A 61 -12.14 5.02 -2.08
C LEU A 61 -10.93 5.83 -2.55
N ILE A 62 -10.29 6.45 -1.57
CA ILE A 62 -8.93 6.96 -1.70
C ILE A 62 -8.01 5.98 -0.99
N PHE A 63 -6.90 5.62 -1.60
CA PHE A 63 -5.94 4.70 -1.03
C PHE A 63 -4.65 5.42 -0.66
N ILE A 64 -4.31 5.40 0.63
CA ILE A 64 -3.00 5.78 1.13
C ILE A 64 -2.24 4.48 1.35
N SER A 65 -1.31 4.17 0.46
CA SER A 65 -0.54 2.93 0.45
C SER A 65 0.92 3.17 0.78
N GLU A 66 1.68 2.10 0.99
CA GLU A 66 3.11 2.17 1.29
C GLU A 66 3.42 3.13 2.47
N ASN A 67 2.61 3.09 3.53
CA ASN A 67 2.74 3.98 4.69
C ASN A 67 2.71 5.48 4.33
N GLY A 68 1.95 5.85 3.32
CA GLY A 68 1.86 7.23 2.84
C GLY A 68 2.77 7.57 1.66
N GLY A 69 3.54 6.61 1.18
CA GLY A 69 4.42 6.83 0.04
C GLY A 69 3.69 7.10 -1.26
N ILE A 70 2.49 6.54 -1.41
CA ILE A 70 1.67 6.72 -2.61
C ILE A 70 0.21 6.93 -2.20
N ILE A 71 -0.43 7.93 -2.77
CA ILE A 71 -1.88 8.17 -2.62
C ILE A 71 -2.52 8.04 -4.00
N MET A 72 -3.53 7.19 -4.08
CA MET A 72 -4.25 6.86 -5.30
C MET A 72 -5.76 7.12 -5.17
N GLU A 73 -6.37 7.66 -6.20
CA GLU A 73 -7.82 7.77 -6.35
C GLU A 73 -8.20 7.44 -7.80
N LYS A 74 -9.15 6.52 -8.00
CA LYS A 74 -9.62 6.11 -9.34
C LYS A 74 -8.47 5.74 -10.30
N ASP A 75 -7.56 4.92 -9.81
CA ASP A 75 -6.35 4.46 -10.53
C ASP A 75 -5.39 5.58 -10.96
N LYS A 76 -5.52 6.77 -10.37
CA LYS A 76 -4.62 7.91 -10.62
C LYS A 76 -3.78 8.21 -9.39
N VAL A 77 -2.51 8.47 -9.61
CA VAL A 77 -1.61 8.96 -8.55
C VAL A 77 -2.00 10.40 -8.21
N ILE A 78 -2.46 10.61 -6.97
CA ILE A 78 -2.71 11.96 -6.43
C ILE A 78 -1.41 12.54 -5.87
N HIS A 79 -0.65 11.71 -5.18
CA HIS A 79 0.59 12.12 -4.53
C HIS A 79 1.54 10.93 -4.44
N ILE A 80 2.82 11.19 -4.63
CA ILE A 80 3.90 10.22 -4.46
C ILE A 80 5.06 10.89 -3.74
N MET A 81 5.64 10.19 -2.76
CA MET A 81 6.86 10.58 -2.06
C MET A 81 7.95 9.55 -2.36
N PRO A 82 8.65 9.69 -3.46
CA PRO A 82 9.70 8.73 -3.82
C PRO A 82 10.94 8.93 -2.94
N VAL A 83 11.60 7.83 -2.58
CA VAL A 83 12.96 7.89 -2.08
C VAL A 83 13.88 8.19 -3.25
N PRO A 84 14.77 9.19 -3.18
CA PRO A 84 15.72 9.46 -4.26
C PRO A 84 16.56 8.23 -4.58
N ASP A 85 16.79 7.95 -5.86
CA ASP A 85 17.50 6.75 -6.33
C ASP A 85 18.87 6.58 -5.66
N ALA A 86 19.62 7.67 -5.50
CA ALA A 86 20.92 7.64 -4.83
C ALA A 86 20.83 7.18 -3.38
N LYS A 87 19.76 7.57 -2.67
CA LYS A 87 19.53 7.14 -1.30
C LYS A 87 19.07 5.69 -1.21
N ALA A 88 18.24 5.25 -2.14
CA ALA A 88 17.82 3.85 -2.22
C ALA A 88 19.02 2.94 -2.47
N LEU A 89 19.90 3.32 -3.40
CA LEU A 89 21.14 2.57 -3.68
C LEU A 89 22.09 2.56 -2.48
N GLU A 90 22.25 3.67 -1.78
CA GLU A 90 23.07 3.74 -0.56
C GLU A 90 22.58 2.78 0.53
N VAL A 91 21.26 2.71 0.74
CA VAL A 91 20.67 1.78 1.70
C VAL A 91 20.82 0.33 1.25
N LEU A 92 20.62 0.06 -0.05
CA LEU A 92 20.80 -1.29 -0.61
C LEU A 92 22.26 -1.76 -0.43
N ASP A 93 23.24 -0.91 -0.69
CA ASP A 93 24.66 -1.21 -0.48
C ASP A 93 24.95 -1.51 0.99
N LEU A 94 24.40 -0.70 1.89
CA LEU A 94 24.60 -0.87 3.33
C LEU A 94 24.07 -2.22 3.83
N VAL A 95 22.85 -2.61 3.41
CA VAL A 95 22.25 -3.88 3.84
C VAL A 95 22.76 -5.09 3.08
N SER A 96 23.46 -4.88 1.95
CA SER A 96 24.00 -5.95 1.12
C SER A 96 25.09 -6.76 1.83
N GLU A 97 25.73 -6.17 2.82
CA GLU A 97 26.78 -6.81 3.60
C GLU A 97 26.22 -7.85 4.58
N ASP A 98 24.95 -7.77 4.92
CA ASP A 98 24.29 -8.71 5.83
C ASP A 98 23.46 -9.74 5.05
N LYS A 99 23.94 -10.98 5.06
CA LYS A 99 23.30 -12.10 4.35
C LYS A 99 21.92 -12.51 4.92
N GLY A 100 21.56 -12.03 6.11
CA GLY A 100 20.27 -12.27 6.74
C GLY A 100 19.19 -11.26 6.38
N ILE A 101 19.55 -10.18 5.67
CA ILE A 101 18.63 -9.11 5.29
C ILE A 101 18.26 -9.23 3.82
N TYR A 102 16.96 -9.23 3.56
CA TYR A 102 16.41 -9.26 2.20
C TYR A 102 15.62 -7.98 1.96
N PRO A 103 16.24 -6.94 1.38
CA PRO A 103 15.54 -5.68 1.14
C PRO A 103 14.44 -5.85 0.10
N VAL A 104 13.31 -5.19 0.35
CA VAL A 104 12.20 -5.09 -0.59
C VAL A 104 12.11 -3.66 -1.06
N LEU A 105 12.23 -3.46 -2.37
CA LEU A 105 12.08 -2.16 -3.01
C LEU A 105 10.66 -2.00 -3.54
N GLY A 106 9.88 -1.15 -2.89
CA GLY A 106 8.52 -0.81 -3.35
C GLY A 106 8.58 0.20 -4.49
N CYS A 107 7.88 -0.09 -5.57
CA CYS A 107 7.70 0.80 -6.71
C CYS A 107 6.21 1.08 -6.92
N GLU A 108 5.90 2.04 -7.77
CA GLU A 108 4.50 2.44 -8.03
C GLU A 108 3.58 1.26 -8.39
N LYS A 109 4.08 0.33 -9.19
CA LYS A 109 3.26 -0.78 -9.73
C LYS A 109 3.64 -2.16 -9.18
N THR A 110 4.81 -2.29 -8.56
CA THR A 110 5.31 -3.59 -8.12
C THR A 110 6.35 -3.44 -7.03
N SER A 111 6.76 -4.55 -6.44
CA SER A 111 7.91 -4.60 -5.55
C SER A 111 8.95 -5.57 -6.05
N TYR A 112 10.18 -5.28 -5.74
CA TYR A 112 11.33 -6.14 -6.03
C TYR A 112 11.95 -6.62 -4.74
N ILE A 113 12.20 -7.93 -4.64
CA ILE A 113 13.04 -8.48 -3.57
C ILE A 113 14.46 -8.56 -4.11
N CYS A 114 15.37 -7.84 -3.47
CA CYS A 114 16.78 -7.89 -3.79
C CYS A 114 17.41 -9.08 -3.08
N LEU A 115 17.70 -10.14 -3.83
CA LEU A 115 18.43 -11.30 -3.33
C LEU A 115 19.90 -11.10 -3.63
N LEU A 116 20.68 -10.95 -2.58
CA LEU A 116 22.14 -10.84 -2.71
C LEU A 116 22.74 -12.25 -2.71
N TYR A 117 23.11 -12.68 -3.90
CA TYR A 117 23.80 -13.95 -4.06
C TYR A 117 25.31 -13.76 -4.00
N THR A 118 25.99 -14.67 -3.32
CA THR A 118 27.43 -14.87 -3.46
C THR A 118 27.79 -15.64 -4.74
N SER A 119 26.81 -16.02 -5.54
CA SER A 119 26.93 -16.76 -6.80
C SER A 119 26.94 -15.80 -8.00
N PRO A 120 27.66 -16.12 -9.09
CA PRO A 120 27.85 -15.22 -10.23
C PRO A 120 26.63 -15.00 -11.13
N SER A 121 25.42 -15.40 -10.73
CA SER A 121 24.21 -15.20 -11.51
C SER A 121 23.12 -14.53 -10.67
N PRO A 122 23.14 -13.19 -10.52
CA PRO A 122 22.06 -12.49 -9.85
C PRO A 122 20.80 -12.59 -10.68
N ARG A 123 19.73 -13.12 -10.08
CA ARG A 123 18.40 -13.09 -10.66
C ARG A 123 17.54 -12.13 -9.85
N ASP A 124 17.26 -10.99 -10.41
CA ASP A 124 16.25 -10.09 -9.87
C ASP A 124 14.89 -10.74 -10.06
N ARG A 125 14.16 -10.92 -8.95
CA ARG A 125 12.80 -11.43 -9.00
C ARG A 125 11.85 -10.32 -8.63
N SER A 126 10.97 -9.95 -9.56
CA SER A 126 9.85 -9.10 -9.25
C SER A 126 8.77 -9.92 -8.52
N VAL A 127 8.24 -9.37 -7.43
CA VAL A 127 7.11 -9.93 -6.70
C VAL A 127 5.96 -8.93 -6.82
N SER A 128 4.96 -9.32 -7.54
CA SER A 128 3.73 -8.53 -7.70
C SER A 128 2.72 -8.84 -6.60
#